data_9018c45afe4ee965aae69d566c1a267b
#
_entry.id   9018c45afe4ee965aae69d566c1a267b
#
_cell.length_a   1.000
_cell.length_b   1.000
_cell.length_c   1.000
_cell.angle_alpha   90.00
_cell.angle_beta   90.00
_cell.angle_gamma   90.00
#
_symmetry.space_group_name_H-M   'P 1'
#
loop_
_entity.id
_entity.type
_entity.pdbx_description
1 polymer ?
#
loop_
_entity_poly.entity_id
_entity_poly.type
_entity_poly.pdbx_seq_one_letter_code
_entity_poly.pdbx_strand_id
1 'polypeptide(L)'
;MTHTLGIEFGSTRIKAVLIDEAFRPVASGDYTWKSDLRDGVWTYDLEEAWSGLRTALRALGEVSVDAMGISAMMHGYLAFDKDWNLLTPFRTWQNTMTGEEAAELTELFGFNIPQRWSIAHLWHAIRTGEAHVGKLAHITTLAGYFHYMLTGVNAVGIGEASGMFPIDSETLDYDRGMMEKFDRLIAEQPFTLRDLLPQVLPAGVPANWQIQIHFTISSNFWQALSDAFPYEKGMRPHRHSAPA
;
A
#
# COMPACT_ATOMS: atom_id res chain seq x y z
N MET A 1 7.79 -12.81 -27.75
CA MET A 1 8.53 -11.73 -27.04
C MET A 1 7.94 -11.61 -25.68
N THR A 2 8.75 -11.71 -24.65
CA THR A 2 8.32 -11.57 -23.25
C THR A 2 8.28 -10.09 -22.89
N HIS A 3 7.14 -9.63 -22.34
CA HIS A 3 7.01 -8.26 -21.90
C HIS A 3 6.81 -8.18 -20.39
N THR A 4 7.54 -7.28 -19.75
CA THR A 4 7.37 -6.99 -18.33
C THR A 4 6.82 -5.58 -18.14
N LEU A 5 5.78 -5.46 -17.34
CA LEU A 5 5.15 -4.19 -16.98
C LEU A 5 5.66 -3.71 -15.62
N GLY A 6 6.24 -2.52 -15.57
CA GLY A 6 6.51 -1.77 -14.35
C GLY A 6 5.43 -0.74 -14.10
N ILE A 7 4.87 -0.72 -12.88
CA ILE A 7 3.93 0.30 -12.42
C ILE A 7 4.58 1.06 -11.25
N GLU A 8 4.59 2.39 -11.31
CA GLU A 8 5.12 3.25 -10.25
C GLU A 8 4.06 4.26 -9.81
N PHE A 9 3.77 4.28 -8.51
CA PHE A 9 2.99 5.36 -7.86
C PHE A 9 3.95 6.31 -7.15
N GLY A 10 4.57 7.21 -7.94
CA GLY A 10 5.45 8.26 -7.41
C GLY A 10 4.67 9.42 -6.79
N SER A 11 5.34 10.32 -6.08
CA SER A 11 4.71 11.45 -5.39
C SER A 11 4.09 12.50 -6.33
N THR A 12 4.45 12.50 -7.60
CA THR A 12 3.95 13.48 -8.59
C THR A 12 3.36 12.83 -9.83
N ARG A 13 3.68 11.56 -10.07
CA ARG A 13 3.22 10.83 -11.26
C ARG A 13 2.95 9.36 -10.94
N ILE A 14 1.92 8.85 -11.56
CA ILE A 14 1.68 7.41 -11.72
C ILE A 14 2.20 7.05 -13.11
N LYS A 15 3.05 6.03 -13.22
CA LYS A 15 3.67 5.62 -14.46
C LYS A 15 3.44 4.14 -14.72
N ALA A 16 3.31 3.80 -16.00
CA ALA A 16 3.33 2.44 -16.50
C ALA A 16 4.38 2.34 -17.62
N VAL A 17 5.30 1.40 -17.51
CA VAL A 17 6.36 1.19 -18.50
C VAL A 17 6.39 -0.27 -18.89
N LEU A 18 6.27 -0.55 -20.16
CA LEU A 18 6.43 -1.88 -20.74
C LEU A 18 7.84 -2.03 -21.29
N ILE A 19 8.54 -3.10 -20.90
CA ILE A 19 9.87 -3.42 -21.39
C ILE A 19 9.89 -4.77 -22.10
N ASP A 20 10.79 -4.91 -23.08
CA ASP A 20 11.06 -6.17 -23.77
C ASP A 20 12.09 -7.04 -23.01
N GLU A 21 12.40 -8.23 -23.55
CA GLU A 21 13.37 -9.17 -23.00
C GLU A 21 14.82 -8.63 -22.95
N ALA A 22 15.11 -7.56 -23.67
CA ALA A 22 16.39 -6.86 -23.64
C ALA A 22 16.37 -5.66 -22.68
N PHE A 23 15.34 -5.56 -21.82
CA PHE A 23 15.10 -4.47 -20.86
C PHE A 23 14.94 -3.08 -21.50
N ARG A 24 14.53 -3.00 -22.76
CA ARG A 24 14.31 -1.73 -23.46
C ARG A 24 12.83 -1.33 -23.31
N PRO A 25 12.55 -0.06 -22.98
CA PRO A 25 11.19 0.43 -22.99
C PRO A 25 10.57 0.35 -24.39
N VAL A 26 9.42 -0.29 -24.52
CA VAL A 26 8.67 -0.42 -25.78
C VAL A 26 7.39 0.39 -25.79
N ALA A 27 6.82 0.67 -24.61
CA ALA A 27 5.69 1.58 -24.44
C ALA A 27 5.72 2.20 -23.04
N SER A 28 5.15 3.39 -22.88
CA SER A 28 4.99 4.02 -21.58
C SER A 28 3.76 4.92 -21.56
N GLY A 29 3.19 5.09 -20.37
CA GLY A 29 2.14 6.03 -20.09
C GLY A 29 2.26 6.60 -18.70
N ASP A 30 1.70 7.77 -18.48
CA ASP A 30 1.72 8.42 -17.17
C ASP A 30 0.45 9.22 -16.87
N TYR A 31 0.29 9.55 -15.58
CA TYR A 31 -0.74 10.44 -15.07
C TYR A 31 -0.13 11.31 -13.98
N THR A 32 -0.36 12.61 -14.04
CA THR A 32 0.10 13.56 -13.01
C THR A 32 -0.95 13.67 -11.91
N TRP A 33 -0.54 13.52 -10.67
CA TRP A 33 -1.35 13.68 -9.48
C TRP A 33 -0.58 14.43 -8.39
N LYS A 34 -1.24 14.74 -7.29
CA LYS A 34 -0.61 15.43 -6.16
C LYS A 34 -1.25 15.03 -4.84
N SER A 35 -0.51 15.22 -3.75
CA SER A 35 -1.07 15.13 -2.41
C SER A 35 -1.97 16.33 -2.10
N ASP A 36 -2.97 16.09 -1.27
CA ASP A 36 -3.84 17.10 -0.67
C ASP A 36 -3.63 17.14 0.85
N LEU A 37 -3.79 18.33 1.44
CA LEU A 37 -3.89 18.49 2.88
C LEU A 37 -5.37 18.53 3.26
N ARG A 38 -5.87 17.44 3.85
CA ARG A 38 -7.29 17.31 4.29
C ARG A 38 -7.33 17.15 5.80
N ASP A 39 -7.98 18.05 6.49
CA ASP A 39 -8.12 18.04 7.96
C ASP A 39 -6.77 17.88 8.71
N GLY A 40 -5.73 18.52 8.19
CA GLY A 40 -4.37 18.44 8.75
C GLY A 40 -3.56 17.19 8.36
N VAL A 41 -4.11 16.31 7.51
CA VAL A 41 -3.46 15.09 7.04
C VAL A 41 -3.06 15.22 5.57
N TRP A 42 -1.77 15.05 5.27
CA TRP A 42 -1.31 14.90 3.90
C TRP A 42 -1.70 13.52 3.37
N THR A 43 -2.51 13.51 2.32
CA THR A 43 -3.10 12.31 1.74
C THR A 43 -3.06 12.32 0.22
N TYR A 44 -3.26 11.14 -0.38
CA TYR A 44 -3.63 10.96 -1.79
C TYR A 44 -4.96 10.23 -1.83
N ASP A 45 -5.77 10.58 -2.82
CA ASP A 45 -7.03 9.90 -3.06
C ASP A 45 -6.82 8.58 -3.78
N LEU A 46 -7.29 7.46 -3.20
CA LEU A 46 -7.15 6.14 -3.82
C LEU A 46 -7.98 5.98 -5.10
N GLU A 47 -9.12 6.68 -5.22
CA GLU A 47 -9.91 6.68 -6.46
C GLU A 47 -9.16 7.40 -7.58
N GLU A 48 -8.49 8.53 -7.25
CA GLU A 48 -7.62 9.21 -8.19
C GLU A 48 -6.44 8.32 -8.58
N ALA A 49 -5.84 7.57 -7.62
CA ALA A 49 -4.78 6.62 -7.90
C ALA A 49 -5.20 5.54 -8.90
N TRP A 50 -6.41 4.98 -8.75
CA TRP A 50 -6.99 4.03 -9.71
C TRP A 50 -7.25 4.66 -11.08
N SER A 51 -7.78 5.88 -11.11
CA SER A 51 -8.03 6.62 -12.36
C SER A 51 -6.74 6.94 -13.09
N GLY A 52 -5.71 7.32 -12.35
CA GLY A 52 -4.37 7.57 -12.88
C GLY A 52 -3.71 6.31 -13.43
N LEU A 53 -3.80 5.19 -12.70
CA LEU A 53 -3.31 3.89 -13.18
C LEU A 53 -3.99 3.50 -14.49
N ARG A 54 -5.33 3.58 -14.55
CA ARG A 54 -6.08 3.30 -15.79
C ARG A 54 -5.61 4.19 -16.95
N THR A 55 -5.40 5.46 -16.69
CA THR A 55 -4.91 6.41 -17.71
C THR A 55 -3.53 6.04 -18.22
N ALA A 56 -2.58 5.76 -17.31
CA ALA A 56 -1.23 5.36 -17.65
C ALA A 56 -1.20 4.04 -18.46
N LEU A 57 -2.00 3.05 -18.06
CA LEU A 57 -2.07 1.77 -18.76
C LEU A 57 -2.73 1.89 -20.14
N ARG A 58 -3.78 2.69 -20.31
CA ARG A 58 -4.43 2.91 -21.63
C ARG A 58 -3.47 3.51 -22.65
N ALA A 59 -2.51 4.32 -22.22
CA ALA A 59 -1.50 4.89 -23.10
C ALA A 59 -0.53 3.85 -23.69
N LEU A 60 -0.43 2.65 -23.10
CA LEU A 60 0.38 1.54 -23.64
C LEU A 60 -0.25 0.89 -24.87
N GLY A 61 -1.55 1.09 -25.12
CA GLY A 61 -2.30 0.39 -26.15
C GLY A 61 -2.63 -1.05 -25.77
N GLU A 62 -3.01 -1.86 -26.76
CA GLU A 62 -3.24 -3.30 -26.55
C GLU A 62 -1.91 -4.05 -26.55
N VAL A 63 -1.54 -4.59 -25.40
CA VAL A 63 -0.26 -5.27 -25.17
C VAL A 63 -0.48 -6.53 -24.34
N SER A 64 0.34 -7.56 -24.63
CA SER A 64 0.45 -8.75 -23.78
C SER A 64 1.53 -8.53 -22.73
N VAL A 65 1.26 -8.93 -21.49
CA VAL A 65 2.16 -8.79 -20.34
C VAL A 65 2.38 -10.16 -19.72
N ASP A 66 3.64 -10.55 -19.56
CA ASP A 66 4.04 -11.85 -18.99
C ASP A 66 4.40 -11.75 -17.51
N ALA A 67 4.85 -10.58 -17.06
CA ALA A 67 5.16 -10.31 -15.67
C ALA A 67 4.88 -8.84 -15.32
N MET A 68 4.58 -8.58 -14.04
CA MET A 68 4.31 -7.24 -13.56
C MET A 68 5.04 -6.99 -12.24
N GLY A 69 5.59 -5.78 -12.09
CA GLY A 69 6.13 -5.27 -10.84
C GLY A 69 5.45 -3.97 -10.44
N ILE A 70 5.24 -3.78 -9.14
CA ILE A 70 4.63 -2.57 -8.58
C ILE A 70 5.63 -1.92 -7.63
N SER A 71 5.81 -0.61 -7.81
CA SER A 71 6.55 0.26 -6.91
C SER A 71 5.66 1.44 -6.52
N ALA A 72 5.84 1.97 -5.33
CA ALA A 72 5.14 3.17 -4.89
C ALA A 72 6.03 4.02 -3.98
N MET A 73 5.57 5.24 -3.68
CA MET A 73 6.18 6.03 -2.63
C MET A 73 6.18 5.25 -1.33
N MET A 74 7.35 5.10 -0.74
CA MET A 74 7.58 4.31 0.46
C MET A 74 6.95 4.97 1.69
N HIS A 75 6.67 4.17 2.71
CA HIS A 75 6.12 4.57 4.00
C HIS A 75 4.65 4.97 3.96
N GLY A 76 4.15 5.38 5.12
CA GLY A 76 2.78 5.81 5.32
C GLY A 76 1.90 4.75 5.96
N TYR A 77 0.62 5.08 6.07
CA TYR A 77 -0.34 4.26 6.79
C TYR A 77 -1.64 4.18 6.01
N LEU A 78 -1.90 3.02 5.47
CA LEU A 78 -3.19 2.61 4.89
C LEU A 78 -3.79 1.56 5.80
N ALA A 79 -4.97 1.84 6.35
CA ALA A 79 -5.67 1.03 7.33
C ALA A 79 -7.01 0.57 6.78
N PHE A 80 -7.27 -0.72 6.81
CA PHE A 80 -8.44 -1.34 6.23
C PHE A 80 -9.17 -2.25 7.22
N ASP A 81 -10.48 -2.39 7.03
CA ASP A 81 -11.26 -3.43 7.68
C ASP A 81 -11.07 -4.81 7.00
N LYS A 82 -11.77 -5.83 7.53
CA LYS A 82 -11.71 -7.21 6.99
C LYS A 82 -12.18 -7.35 5.54
N ASP A 83 -12.95 -6.40 5.04
CA ASP A 83 -13.48 -6.36 3.67
C ASP A 83 -12.69 -5.40 2.77
N TRP A 84 -11.51 -4.95 3.24
CA TRP A 84 -10.61 -4.00 2.57
C TRP A 84 -11.23 -2.62 2.30
N ASN A 85 -12.21 -2.21 3.12
CA ASN A 85 -12.67 -0.83 3.10
C ASN A 85 -11.67 0.06 3.83
N LEU A 86 -11.29 1.17 3.20
CA LEU A 86 -10.37 2.15 3.80
C LEU A 86 -11.05 2.80 5.03
N LEU A 87 -10.38 2.73 6.18
CA LEU A 87 -10.93 3.17 7.46
C LEU A 87 -10.59 4.61 7.84
N THR A 88 -9.50 5.14 7.28
CA THR A 88 -9.03 6.51 7.53
C THR A 88 -8.32 7.03 6.26
N PRO A 89 -8.19 8.35 6.05
CA PRO A 89 -7.41 8.87 4.93
C PRO A 89 -5.99 8.29 4.92
N PHE A 90 -5.46 8.01 3.73
CA PHE A 90 -4.09 7.56 3.56
C PHE A 90 -3.12 8.58 4.17
N ARG A 91 -2.40 8.23 5.22
CA ARG A 91 -1.36 9.08 5.83
C ARG A 91 -0.05 8.83 5.11
N THR A 92 0.42 9.83 4.38
CA THR A 92 1.63 9.75 3.58
C THR A 92 2.89 9.97 4.42
N TRP A 93 4.05 9.78 3.82
CA TRP A 93 5.35 10.09 4.41
C TRP A 93 5.54 11.56 4.83
N GLN A 94 4.69 12.47 4.36
CA GLN A 94 4.72 13.91 4.66
C GLN A 94 4.14 14.24 6.05
N ASN A 95 3.41 13.32 6.66
CA ASN A 95 2.78 13.52 7.96
C ASN A 95 3.81 13.40 9.08
N THR A 96 3.75 14.35 10.01
CA THR A 96 4.70 14.46 11.14
C THR A 96 4.00 14.34 12.49
N MET A 97 2.74 13.90 12.53
CA MET A 97 1.92 13.83 13.74
C MET A 97 2.39 12.78 14.76
N THR A 98 3.25 11.85 14.37
CA THR A 98 3.64 10.66 15.14
C THR A 98 5.01 10.80 15.82
N GLY A 99 5.46 12.03 16.08
CA GLY A 99 6.79 12.28 16.62
C GLY A 99 7.02 11.68 18.01
N GLU A 100 6.03 11.80 18.90
CA GLU A 100 6.08 11.23 20.26
C GLU A 100 6.07 9.69 20.21
N GLU A 101 5.18 9.10 19.43
CA GLU A 101 5.04 7.66 19.27
C GLU A 101 6.29 7.03 18.63
N ALA A 102 6.89 7.71 17.67
CA ALA A 102 8.14 7.27 17.07
C ALA A 102 9.29 7.27 18.10
N ALA A 103 9.35 8.26 18.98
CA ALA A 103 10.35 8.32 20.06
C ALA A 103 10.13 7.19 21.08
N GLU A 104 8.88 6.96 21.53
CA GLU A 104 8.52 5.87 22.44
C GLU A 104 8.88 4.50 21.87
N LEU A 105 8.54 4.25 20.58
CA LEU A 105 8.88 2.99 19.93
C LEU A 105 10.39 2.84 19.72
N THR A 106 11.11 3.91 19.47
CA THR A 106 12.57 3.90 19.38
C THR A 106 13.20 3.45 20.70
N GLU A 107 12.73 3.97 21.83
CA GLU A 107 13.18 3.55 23.16
C GLU A 107 12.79 2.09 23.44
N LEU A 108 11.54 1.70 23.19
CA LEU A 108 11.03 0.35 23.42
C LEU A 108 11.82 -0.72 22.67
N PHE A 109 12.14 -0.45 21.41
CA PHE A 109 12.81 -1.42 20.54
C PHE A 109 14.34 -1.35 20.68
N GLY A 110 14.91 -0.22 21.11
CA GLY A 110 16.33 0.07 21.00
C GLY A 110 16.77 0.20 19.52
N PHE A 111 15.86 0.59 18.66
CA PHE A 111 16.02 0.72 17.22
C PHE A 111 15.33 2.00 16.73
N ASN A 112 15.97 2.78 15.86
CA ASN A 112 15.41 4.05 15.38
C ASN A 112 14.13 3.83 14.54
N ILE A 113 13.00 4.33 15.03
CA ILE A 113 11.71 4.30 14.35
C ILE A 113 11.40 5.71 13.81
N PRO A 114 11.48 5.93 12.50
CA PRO A 114 11.07 7.20 11.90
C PRO A 114 9.56 7.42 12.03
N GLN A 115 9.16 8.66 12.30
CA GLN A 115 7.74 9.02 12.44
C GLN A 115 6.86 8.72 11.21
N ARG A 116 7.45 8.60 10.02
CA ARG A 116 6.72 8.27 8.79
C ARG A 116 6.41 6.78 8.60
N TRP A 117 6.93 5.90 9.48
CA TRP A 117 6.69 4.46 9.38
C TRP A 117 5.28 4.07 9.80
N SER A 118 4.75 3.00 9.19
CA SER A 118 3.39 2.53 9.46
C SER A 118 3.14 2.21 10.92
N ILE A 119 4.14 1.65 11.62
CA ILE A 119 4.04 1.31 13.04
C ILE A 119 3.89 2.54 13.95
N ALA A 120 4.54 3.66 13.62
CA ALA A 120 4.39 4.90 14.38
C ALA A 120 2.96 5.46 14.24
N HIS A 121 2.39 5.39 13.04
CA HIS A 121 1.00 5.78 12.81
C HIS A 121 -0.02 4.85 13.47
N LEU A 122 0.25 3.54 13.48
CA LEU A 122 -0.58 2.57 14.20
C LEU A 122 -0.58 2.86 15.70
N TRP A 123 0.61 3.07 16.29
CA TRP A 123 0.71 3.40 17.71
C TRP A 123 0.02 4.71 18.04
N HIS A 124 0.17 5.72 17.22
CA HIS A 124 -0.55 6.98 17.35
C HIS A 124 -2.07 6.77 17.36
N ALA A 125 -2.61 6.02 16.40
CA ALA A 125 -4.05 5.76 16.32
C ALA A 125 -4.57 5.02 17.55
N ILE A 126 -3.85 4.04 18.08
CA ILE A 126 -4.20 3.29 19.28
C ILE A 126 -4.14 4.21 20.51
N ARG A 127 -3.05 4.93 20.70
CA ARG A 127 -2.79 5.80 21.85
C ARG A 127 -3.80 6.94 21.96
N THR A 128 -4.20 7.52 20.83
CA THR A 128 -5.17 8.61 20.78
C THR A 128 -6.63 8.13 20.70
N GLY A 129 -6.86 6.83 20.66
CA GLY A 129 -8.20 6.22 20.65
C GLY A 129 -8.98 6.51 19.38
N GLU A 130 -8.32 6.52 18.23
CA GLU A 130 -8.98 6.78 16.95
C GLU A 130 -10.05 5.71 16.65
N ALA A 131 -11.23 6.14 16.23
CA ALA A 131 -12.41 5.27 16.07
C ALA A 131 -12.20 4.10 15.09
N HIS A 132 -11.28 4.21 14.14
CA HIS A 132 -11.01 3.18 13.14
C HIS A 132 -10.28 1.97 13.73
N VAL A 133 -9.54 2.11 14.85
CA VAL A 133 -8.78 1.04 15.47
C VAL A 133 -9.65 -0.18 15.81
N GLY A 134 -10.87 0.03 16.28
CA GLY A 134 -11.80 -1.05 16.62
C GLY A 134 -12.30 -1.90 15.43
N LYS A 135 -12.00 -1.47 14.18
CA LYS A 135 -12.39 -2.20 12.95
C LYS A 135 -11.16 -2.64 12.14
N LEU A 136 -9.97 -2.35 12.65
CA LEU A 136 -8.73 -2.58 11.93
C LEU A 136 -8.48 -4.08 11.72
N ALA A 137 -8.23 -4.47 10.49
CA ALA A 137 -7.88 -5.83 10.10
C ALA A 137 -6.58 -5.91 9.28
N HIS A 138 -6.28 -4.85 8.51
CA HIS A 138 -5.07 -4.81 7.68
C HIS A 138 -4.44 -3.42 7.72
N ILE A 139 -3.12 -3.39 7.80
CA ILE A 139 -2.33 -2.20 7.50
C ILE A 139 -1.35 -2.52 6.38
N THR A 140 -1.16 -1.59 5.46
CA THR A 140 -0.22 -1.78 4.35
C THR A 140 0.29 -0.44 3.83
N THR A 141 1.16 -0.49 2.82
CA THR A 141 1.63 0.65 2.06
C THR A 141 0.86 0.80 0.76
N LEU A 142 1.11 1.86 0.02
CA LEU A 142 0.46 2.07 -1.27
C LEU A 142 0.81 0.96 -2.27
N ALA A 143 2.07 0.52 -2.31
CA ALA A 143 2.48 -0.61 -3.15
C ALA A 143 1.77 -1.91 -2.74
N GLY A 144 1.70 -2.21 -1.43
CA GLY A 144 1.02 -3.39 -0.90
C GLY A 144 -0.48 -3.39 -1.19
N TYR A 145 -1.14 -2.24 -1.09
CA TYR A 145 -2.55 -2.09 -1.44
C TYR A 145 -2.80 -2.44 -2.91
N PHE A 146 -2.06 -1.81 -3.85
CA PHE A 146 -2.23 -2.12 -5.28
C PHE A 146 -1.82 -3.55 -5.63
N HIS A 147 -0.79 -4.07 -4.95
CA HIS A 147 -0.41 -5.47 -5.11
C HIS A 147 -1.57 -6.41 -4.71
N TYR A 148 -2.16 -6.21 -3.52
CA TYR A 148 -3.30 -7.01 -3.08
C TYR A 148 -4.49 -6.90 -4.04
N MET A 149 -4.86 -5.68 -4.43
CA MET A 149 -6.01 -5.43 -5.31
C MET A 149 -5.83 -6.05 -6.70
N LEU A 150 -4.60 -6.20 -7.19
CA LEU A 150 -4.31 -6.79 -8.50
C LEU A 150 -4.06 -8.30 -8.45
N THR A 151 -3.68 -8.85 -7.30
CA THR A 151 -3.26 -10.26 -7.18
C THR A 151 -4.10 -11.09 -6.19
N GLY A 152 -4.82 -10.44 -5.27
CA GLY A 152 -5.50 -11.09 -4.15
C GLY A 152 -4.55 -11.57 -3.04
N VAL A 153 -3.26 -11.28 -3.12
CA VAL A 153 -2.26 -11.72 -2.15
C VAL A 153 -1.81 -10.55 -1.28
N ASN A 154 -2.04 -10.63 0.03
CA ASN A 154 -1.59 -9.60 1.00
C ASN A 154 -0.10 -9.78 1.30
N ALA A 155 0.75 -9.23 0.43
CA ALA A 155 2.19 -9.30 0.55
C ALA A 155 2.87 -8.00 0.10
N VAL A 156 4.06 -7.75 0.63
CA VAL A 156 4.95 -6.64 0.25
C VAL A 156 6.37 -7.13 0.08
N GLY A 157 7.14 -6.49 -0.77
CA GLY A 157 8.58 -6.74 -0.86
C GLY A 157 9.31 -6.32 0.43
N ILE A 158 10.41 -6.99 0.76
CA ILE A 158 11.19 -6.73 1.98
C ILE A 158 11.63 -5.26 2.10
N GLY A 159 11.95 -4.60 0.99
CA GLY A 159 12.31 -3.18 0.97
C GLY A 159 11.15 -2.29 1.42
N GLU A 160 9.94 -2.60 1.01
CA GLU A 160 8.71 -1.90 1.40
C GLU A 160 8.36 -2.20 2.87
N ALA A 161 8.44 -3.48 3.26
CA ALA A 161 8.19 -3.93 4.63
C ALA A 161 9.09 -3.23 5.66
N SER A 162 10.36 -2.96 5.29
CA SER A 162 11.31 -2.24 6.16
C SER A 162 10.93 -0.80 6.45
N GLY A 163 9.99 -0.22 5.72
CA GLY A 163 9.39 1.08 5.98
C GLY A 163 8.10 1.00 6.81
N MET A 164 7.63 -0.19 7.09
CA MET A 164 6.47 -0.44 7.95
C MET A 164 6.87 -0.79 9.38
N PHE A 165 7.82 -1.73 9.51
CA PHE A 165 8.31 -2.26 10.77
C PHE A 165 9.76 -2.78 10.60
N PRO A 166 10.59 -2.87 11.66
CA PRO A 166 11.94 -3.41 11.58
C PRO A 166 11.98 -4.83 11.00
N ILE A 167 12.97 -5.07 10.14
CA ILE A 167 13.22 -6.36 9.51
C ILE A 167 14.44 -7.01 10.15
N ASP A 168 14.31 -8.30 10.47
CA ASP A 168 15.43 -9.15 10.83
C ASP A 168 16.16 -9.59 9.54
N SER A 169 17.44 -9.26 9.43
CA SER A 169 18.27 -9.54 8.25
C SER A 169 18.61 -11.03 8.07
N GLU A 170 18.47 -11.86 9.10
CA GLU A 170 18.73 -13.29 9.03
C GLU A 170 17.49 -14.04 8.54
N THR A 171 16.32 -13.72 9.07
CA THR A 171 15.05 -14.37 8.71
C THR A 171 14.40 -13.75 7.48
N LEU A 172 14.78 -12.53 7.09
CA LEU A 172 14.18 -11.73 6.02
C LEU A 172 12.66 -11.48 6.22
N ASP A 173 12.23 -11.45 7.47
CA ASP A 173 10.86 -11.14 7.90
C ASP A 173 10.91 -10.07 9.00
N TYR A 174 9.77 -9.61 9.47
CA TYR A 174 9.67 -8.67 10.59
C TYR A 174 10.38 -9.18 11.84
N ASP A 175 11.10 -8.30 12.54
CA ASP A 175 11.80 -8.66 13.77
C ASP A 175 10.83 -9.15 14.84
N ARG A 176 10.94 -10.44 15.16
CA ARG A 176 10.02 -11.12 16.07
C ARG A 176 10.11 -10.57 17.50
N GLY A 177 11.32 -10.25 17.97
CA GLY A 177 11.52 -9.74 19.32
C GLY A 177 10.89 -8.36 19.52
N MET A 178 10.97 -7.52 18.50
CA MET A 178 10.32 -6.20 18.50
C MET A 178 8.80 -6.34 18.36
N MET A 179 8.30 -7.27 17.53
CA MET A 179 6.87 -7.56 17.44
C MET A 179 6.29 -8.00 18.80
N GLU A 180 6.96 -8.92 19.51
CA GLU A 180 6.54 -9.36 20.83
C GLU A 180 6.55 -8.23 21.87
N LYS A 181 7.46 -7.24 21.75
CA LYS A 181 7.44 -6.05 22.60
C LYS A 181 6.23 -5.17 22.29
N PHE A 182 5.95 -4.96 20.99
CA PHE A 182 4.79 -4.16 20.58
C PHE A 182 3.47 -4.83 20.96
N ASP A 183 3.33 -6.15 20.78
CA ASP A 183 2.13 -6.88 21.16
C ASP A 183 1.85 -6.81 22.67
N ARG A 184 2.91 -6.78 23.51
CA ARG A 184 2.73 -6.49 24.94
C ARG A 184 2.25 -5.08 25.21
N LEU A 185 2.70 -4.09 24.43
CA LEU A 185 2.28 -2.69 24.55
C LEU A 185 0.79 -2.53 24.22
N ILE A 186 0.30 -3.30 23.24
CA ILE A 186 -1.08 -3.26 22.76
C ILE A 186 -1.95 -4.41 23.27
N ALA A 187 -1.62 -5.05 24.40
CA ALA A 187 -2.28 -6.24 24.90
C ALA A 187 -3.79 -6.12 25.14
N GLU A 188 -4.32 -4.90 25.22
CA GLU A 188 -5.76 -4.63 25.33
C GLU A 188 -6.49 -4.64 23.97
N GLN A 189 -5.77 -4.69 22.86
CA GLN A 189 -6.36 -4.72 21.53
C GLN A 189 -6.77 -6.17 21.15
N PRO A 190 -7.82 -6.33 20.32
CA PRO A 190 -8.30 -7.65 19.90
C PRO A 190 -7.44 -8.31 18.80
N PHE A 191 -6.28 -7.77 18.47
CA PHE A 191 -5.38 -8.23 17.42
C PHE A 191 -3.92 -8.18 17.88
N THR A 192 -3.08 -8.94 17.23
CA THR A 192 -1.61 -8.82 17.30
C THR A 192 -1.08 -8.01 16.10
N LEU A 193 0.14 -7.53 16.18
CA LEU A 193 0.76 -6.84 15.05
C LEU A 193 0.84 -7.74 13.81
N ARG A 194 1.12 -9.04 14.00
CA ARG A 194 1.21 -10.00 12.89
C ARG A 194 -0.11 -10.17 12.13
N ASP A 195 -1.24 -10.07 12.82
CA ASP A 195 -2.55 -10.17 12.19
C ASP A 195 -2.80 -9.04 11.20
N LEU A 196 -2.19 -7.88 11.44
CA LEU A 196 -2.40 -6.66 10.65
C LEU A 196 -1.42 -6.52 9.47
N LEU A 197 -0.19 -7.03 9.63
CA LEU A 197 0.89 -6.83 8.66
C LEU A 197 0.79 -7.77 7.46
N PRO A 198 1.14 -7.31 6.24
CA PRO A 198 1.27 -8.17 5.07
C PRO A 198 2.43 -9.17 5.23
N GLN A 199 2.40 -10.23 4.45
CA GLN A 199 3.53 -11.14 4.32
C GLN A 199 4.72 -10.41 3.68
N VAL A 200 5.94 -10.68 4.18
CA VAL A 200 7.18 -10.18 3.58
C VAL A 200 7.65 -11.15 2.50
N LEU A 201 7.99 -10.65 1.33
CA LEU A 201 8.60 -11.43 0.25
C LEU A 201 10.02 -10.91 -0.04
N PRO A 202 11.03 -11.80 -0.06
CA PRO A 202 12.37 -11.44 -0.52
C PRO A 202 12.37 -10.94 -1.96
N ALA A 203 13.35 -10.11 -2.32
CA ALA A 203 13.50 -9.62 -3.68
C ALA A 203 13.64 -10.77 -4.69
N GLY A 204 12.91 -10.69 -5.80
CA GLY A 204 12.91 -11.70 -6.85
C GLY A 204 11.98 -12.90 -6.60
N VAL A 205 11.32 -12.98 -5.45
CA VAL A 205 10.31 -14.00 -5.17
C VAL A 205 8.96 -13.50 -5.66
N PRO A 206 8.30 -14.19 -6.62
CA PRO A 206 6.98 -13.79 -7.09
C PRO A 206 5.92 -14.09 -6.01
N ALA A 207 4.95 -13.20 -5.88
CA ALA A 207 3.87 -13.33 -4.89
C ALA A 207 2.91 -14.49 -5.20
N ASN A 208 2.81 -14.90 -6.46
CA ASN A 208 1.94 -15.98 -6.88
C ASN A 208 2.56 -16.79 -8.03
N TRP A 209 2.83 -18.07 -7.78
CA TRP A 209 3.38 -19.02 -8.75
C TRP A 209 2.34 -19.53 -9.77
N GLN A 210 1.05 -19.36 -9.49
CA GLN A 210 -0.02 -20.00 -10.25
C GLN A 210 -0.71 -19.06 -11.25
N ILE A 211 -0.45 -17.77 -11.19
CA ILE A 211 -0.97 -16.81 -12.13
C ILE A 211 0.17 -16.36 -13.06
N GLN A 212 0.47 -17.17 -14.07
CA GLN A 212 0.96 -16.64 -15.33
C GLN A 212 -0.21 -15.84 -15.90
N ILE A 213 -0.32 -14.60 -15.50
CA ILE A 213 -1.33 -13.70 -16.07
C ILE A 213 -0.79 -13.27 -17.43
N HIS A 214 -1.01 -14.09 -18.45
CA HIS A 214 -1.08 -13.58 -19.81
C HIS A 214 -2.34 -12.72 -19.89
N PHE A 215 -2.22 -11.45 -19.51
CA PHE A 215 -3.34 -10.55 -19.73
C PHE A 215 -3.00 -9.58 -20.86
N THR A 216 -3.95 -9.44 -21.74
CA THR A 216 -3.93 -8.35 -22.71
C THR A 216 -4.61 -7.16 -22.05
N ILE A 217 -3.95 -6.01 -22.03
CA ILE A 217 -4.57 -4.74 -21.64
C ILE A 217 -5.56 -4.40 -22.76
N SER A 218 -6.75 -4.98 -22.67
CA SER A 218 -7.86 -4.80 -23.60
C SER A 218 -9.05 -4.18 -22.89
N SER A 219 -10.08 -3.80 -23.63
CA SER A 219 -11.35 -3.34 -23.04
C SER A 219 -11.94 -4.34 -22.04
N ASN A 220 -11.75 -5.64 -22.25
CA ASN A 220 -12.25 -6.70 -21.37
C ASN A 220 -11.46 -6.80 -20.05
N PHE A 221 -10.17 -6.45 -20.03
CA PHE A 221 -9.37 -6.37 -18.80
C PHE A 221 -9.94 -5.33 -17.83
N TRP A 222 -10.39 -4.20 -18.35
CA TRP A 222 -11.01 -3.14 -17.54
C TRP A 222 -12.34 -3.56 -16.97
N GLN A 223 -13.13 -4.30 -17.74
CA GLN A 223 -14.39 -4.85 -17.26
C GLN A 223 -14.13 -5.90 -16.17
N ALA A 224 -13.17 -6.79 -16.38
CA ALA A 224 -12.79 -7.81 -15.39
C ALA A 224 -12.26 -7.20 -14.08
N LEU A 225 -11.45 -6.12 -14.15
CA LEU A 225 -11.00 -5.39 -12.96
C LEU A 225 -12.18 -4.69 -12.26
N SER A 226 -13.10 -4.07 -13.00
CA SER A 226 -14.31 -3.47 -12.44
C SER A 226 -15.25 -4.50 -11.83
N ASP A 227 -15.34 -5.70 -12.40
CA ASP A 227 -16.22 -6.77 -11.94
C ASP A 227 -15.60 -7.52 -10.73
N ALA A 228 -14.29 -7.74 -10.76
CA ALA A 228 -13.54 -8.37 -9.65
C ALA A 228 -13.40 -7.46 -8.44
N PHE A 229 -13.34 -6.15 -8.67
CA PHE A 229 -13.19 -5.12 -7.63
C PHE A 229 -14.26 -4.05 -7.85
N PRO A 230 -15.49 -4.22 -7.35
CA PRO A 230 -16.60 -3.29 -7.55
C PRO A 230 -16.45 -2.00 -6.74
N TYR A 231 -15.29 -1.34 -6.87
CA TYR A 231 -14.99 -0.06 -6.24
C TYR A 231 -15.96 1.06 -6.69
N GLU A 232 -16.63 0.86 -7.83
CA GLU A 232 -17.63 1.82 -8.34
C GLU A 232 -19.02 1.70 -7.71
N LYS A 233 -19.30 0.69 -6.86
CA LYS A 233 -20.68 0.41 -6.38
C LYS A 233 -20.96 0.69 -4.90
N GLY A 234 -20.03 1.15 -4.07
CA GLY A 234 -20.30 1.19 -2.64
C GLY A 234 -19.70 2.30 -1.79
N MET A 235 -18.66 2.99 -2.19
CA MET A 235 -18.06 4.05 -1.38
C MET A 235 -18.45 5.43 -1.92
N ARG A 236 -19.62 5.91 -1.51
CA ARG A 236 -19.84 7.36 -1.50
C ARG A 236 -19.09 7.92 -0.30
N PRO A 237 -18.18 8.88 -0.45
CA PRO A 237 -17.68 9.62 0.68
C PRO A 237 -18.89 10.25 1.40
N HIS A 238 -18.98 10.09 2.71
CA HIS A 238 -19.91 10.85 3.51
C HIS A 238 -19.65 12.33 3.23
N ARG A 239 -20.50 12.96 2.45
CA ARG A 239 -20.57 14.42 2.37
C ARG A 239 -20.97 14.90 3.74
N HIS A 240 -20.02 15.39 4.52
CA HIS A 240 -20.35 16.26 5.63
C HIS A 240 -20.99 17.51 5.02
N SER A 241 -22.31 17.60 5.15
CA SER A 241 -23.04 18.85 4.94
C SER A 241 -22.45 19.90 5.87
N ALA A 242 -21.88 20.94 5.29
CA ALA A 242 -21.52 22.13 6.03
C ALA A 242 -22.77 22.68 6.71
N PRO A 243 -22.72 23.09 8.00
CA PRO A 243 -23.81 23.82 8.60
C PRO A 243 -23.95 25.20 7.93
N ALA A 244 -25.22 25.61 7.76
CA ALA A 244 -25.61 26.89 7.18
C ALA A 244 -25.16 28.07 8.05
#